data_ff9b547ef341afdaa881f5ae5ad10b9f
#
_entry.id   ff9b547ef341afdaa881f5ae5ad10b9f
#
_cell.length_a   1.000
_cell.length_b   1.000
_cell.length_c   1.000
_cell.angle_alpha   90.00
_cell.angle_beta   90.00
_cell.angle_gamma   90.00
#
_symmetry.space_group_name_H-M   'P 1'
#
loop_
_entity.id
_entity.type
_entity.pdbx_description
1 polymer ?
#
loop_
_entity_poly.entity_id
_entity_poly.type
_entity_poly.pdbx_seq_one_letter_code
_entity_poly.pdbx_strand_id
1 'polypeptide(L)'
;YKRQPREWPTHNVARGASLWVGHSLGGHALAQCQGLESLDAAIGVAAQLPFWRLWPRWHQRMGALAFFGVWLPLCVRLFGGLPGWAIGGGEDLPATAARDWSRWGLMPGYFTSDPTMEVTAQRWTGTAHLWAISDDKVFGPRRVVEALQQAFANAPGVAELRQVAPADLGVPQSGHFGPLP
;
A
#
# COMPACT_ATOMS: atom_id res chain seq x y z
N TYR A 1 21.26 -4.40 -6.68
CA TYR A 1 20.45 -5.23 -5.79
C TYR A 1 20.26 -6.59 -6.44
N LYS A 2 21.01 -7.61 -6.01
CA LYS A 2 20.82 -8.98 -6.49
C LYS A 2 19.45 -9.43 -5.98
N ARG A 3 18.55 -9.76 -6.90
CA ARG A 3 17.32 -10.48 -6.57
C ARG A 3 17.71 -11.78 -5.90
N GLN A 4 17.51 -11.88 -4.60
CA GLN A 4 17.53 -13.18 -3.94
C GLN A 4 16.23 -13.89 -4.31
N PRO A 5 16.27 -15.10 -4.89
CA PRO A 5 15.09 -15.92 -4.98
C PRO A 5 14.67 -16.24 -3.54
N ARG A 6 13.53 -15.68 -3.12
CA ARG A 6 12.91 -16.09 -1.86
C ARG A 6 12.21 -17.42 -2.10
N GLU A 7 12.98 -18.48 -2.02
CA GLU A 7 12.39 -19.80 -1.78
C GLU A 7 11.89 -19.79 -0.34
N TRP A 8 10.59 -19.78 -0.17
CA TRP A 8 9.99 -20.03 1.13
C TRP A 8 10.32 -21.46 1.53
N PRO A 9 10.79 -21.73 2.78
CA PRO A 9 11.09 -23.06 3.20
C PRO A 9 9.83 -23.94 3.08
N THR A 10 9.85 -24.89 2.16
CA THR A 10 8.83 -25.93 2.04
C THR A 10 9.06 -26.97 3.15
N HIS A 11 8.87 -26.55 4.39
CA HIS A 11 8.77 -27.53 5.47
C HIS A 11 7.36 -28.10 5.45
N ASN A 12 7.24 -29.43 5.44
CA ASN A 12 6.02 -30.18 5.68
C ASN A 12 5.54 -30.00 7.14
N VAL A 13 5.25 -28.78 7.51
CA VAL A 13 4.43 -28.46 8.67
C VAL A 13 2.99 -28.59 8.19
N ALA A 14 2.13 -29.25 8.96
CA ALA A 14 0.69 -29.24 8.72
C ALA A 14 0.30 -27.80 8.36
N ARG A 15 -0.24 -27.58 7.16
CA ARG A 15 -0.47 -26.25 6.59
C ARG A 15 -1.42 -25.49 7.52
N GLY A 16 -0.87 -24.71 8.43
CA GLY A 16 -1.63 -23.67 9.09
C GLY A 16 -2.06 -22.61 8.06
N ALA A 17 -3.17 -21.92 8.29
CA ALA A 17 -3.60 -20.84 7.44
C ALA A 17 -2.51 -19.76 7.34
N SER A 18 -2.19 -19.34 6.11
CA SER A 18 -1.22 -18.29 5.85
C SER A 18 -1.93 -16.93 5.66
N LEU A 19 -1.57 -15.98 6.53
CA LEU A 19 -2.17 -14.66 6.57
C LEU A 19 -1.11 -13.58 6.26
N TRP A 20 -1.42 -12.70 5.31
CA TRP A 20 -0.67 -11.47 5.12
C TRP A 20 -1.33 -10.33 5.88
N VAL A 21 -0.55 -9.60 6.68
CA VAL A 21 -1.00 -8.34 7.28
C VAL A 21 -0.05 -7.24 6.83
N GLY A 22 -0.58 -6.22 6.17
CA GLY A 22 0.21 -5.12 5.64
C GLY A 22 -0.40 -3.75 5.95
N HIS A 23 0.42 -2.84 6.45
CA HIS A 23 0.05 -1.44 6.65
C HIS A 23 0.63 -0.58 5.54
N SER A 24 -0.16 0.38 5.03
CA SER A 24 0.31 1.37 4.06
C SER A 24 1.00 0.71 2.86
N LEU A 25 2.28 1.03 2.59
CA LEU A 25 3.10 0.41 1.54
C LEU A 25 3.20 -1.12 1.66
N GLY A 26 3.23 -1.66 2.89
CA GLY A 26 3.22 -3.11 3.11
C GLY A 26 1.94 -3.78 2.66
N GLY A 27 0.81 -3.08 2.73
CA GLY A 27 -0.46 -3.57 2.22
C GLY A 27 -0.58 -3.45 0.69
N HIS A 28 -0.07 -2.37 0.09
CA HIS A 28 -0.10 -2.28 -1.36
C HIS A 28 0.89 -3.25 -2.04
N ALA A 29 1.98 -3.61 -1.36
CA ALA A 29 2.92 -4.62 -1.85
C ALA A 29 2.25 -5.99 -2.07
N LEU A 30 1.15 -6.29 -1.38
CA LEU A 30 0.35 -7.49 -1.60
C LEU A 30 -0.06 -7.63 -3.08
N ALA A 31 -0.46 -6.55 -3.75
CA ALA A 31 -0.88 -6.59 -5.14
C ALA A 31 0.25 -6.87 -6.15
N GLN A 32 1.50 -6.92 -5.69
CA GLN A 32 2.72 -7.17 -6.48
C GLN A 32 3.49 -8.41 -6.01
N CYS A 33 3.04 -9.07 -4.94
CA CYS A 33 3.77 -10.17 -4.33
C CYS A 33 3.69 -11.43 -5.21
N GLN A 34 4.83 -12.08 -5.46
CA GLN A 34 4.85 -13.41 -6.09
C GLN A 34 4.43 -14.46 -5.06
N GLY A 35 3.74 -15.52 -5.50
CA GLY A 35 3.24 -16.55 -4.60
C GLY A 35 1.99 -16.14 -3.82
N LEU A 36 1.29 -15.12 -4.28
CA LEU A 36 0.06 -14.61 -3.67
C LEU A 36 -1.02 -15.69 -3.54
N GLU A 37 -1.07 -16.60 -4.50
CA GLU A 37 -1.98 -17.75 -4.54
C GLU A 37 -1.75 -18.76 -3.39
N SER A 38 -0.63 -18.69 -2.69
CA SER A 38 -0.34 -19.52 -1.52
C SER A 38 -0.89 -18.98 -0.21
N LEU A 39 -1.39 -17.75 -0.21
CA LEU A 39 -1.98 -17.10 0.96
C LEU A 39 -3.48 -17.40 1.04
N ASP A 40 -3.96 -17.73 2.23
CA ASP A 40 -5.39 -17.98 2.48
C ASP A 40 -6.17 -16.69 2.69
N ALA A 41 -5.55 -15.69 3.34
CA ALA A 41 -6.18 -14.40 3.59
C ALA A 41 -5.16 -13.25 3.65
N ALA A 42 -5.66 -12.02 3.49
CA ALA A 42 -4.88 -10.81 3.64
C ALA A 42 -5.65 -9.71 4.36
N ILE A 43 -4.95 -8.90 5.16
CA ILE A 43 -5.49 -7.68 5.78
C ILE A 43 -4.59 -6.52 5.37
N GLY A 44 -5.15 -5.55 4.66
CA GLY A 44 -4.49 -4.29 4.32
C GLY A 44 -5.03 -3.16 5.19
N VAL A 45 -4.22 -2.65 6.13
CA VAL A 45 -4.59 -1.55 7.01
C VAL A 45 -4.06 -0.24 6.43
N ALA A 46 -4.92 0.72 6.15
CA ALA A 46 -4.56 1.99 5.49
C ALA A 46 -3.71 1.78 4.22
N ALA A 47 -3.85 0.62 3.59
CA ALA A 47 -3.17 0.25 2.36
C ALA A 47 -3.84 0.91 1.17
N GLN A 48 -3.05 1.48 0.27
CA GLN A 48 -3.62 2.33 -0.78
C GLN A 48 -2.81 2.30 -2.08
N LEU A 49 -3.45 2.70 -3.19
CA LEU A 49 -2.78 3.08 -4.44
C LEU A 49 -2.89 4.59 -4.63
N PRO A 50 -1.89 5.37 -4.16
CA PRO A 50 -2.03 6.82 -3.99
C PRO A 50 -1.71 7.60 -5.27
N PHE A 51 -2.53 7.49 -6.31
CA PHE A 51 -2.46 8.39 -7.45
C PHE A 51 -2.96 9.80 -7.04
N TRP A 52 -2.17 10.82 -7.28
CA TRP A 52 -2.38 12.18 -6.76
C TRP A 52 -3.79 12.77 -7.02
N ARG A 53 -4.49 12.37 -8.10
CA ARG A 53 -5.84 12.86 -8.41
C ARG A 53 -6.95 12.22 -7.58
N LEU A 54 -6.65 11.17 -6.82
CA LEU A 54 -7.65 10.46 -6.02
C LEU A 54 -8.02 11.19 -4.72
N TRP A 55 -7.22 12.17 -4.28
CA TRP A 55 -7.58 12.98 -3.12
C TRP A 55 -8.85 13.78 -3.36
N PRO A 56 -9.77 13.87 -2.37
CA PRO A 56 -11.10 14.45 -2.60
C PRO A 56 -11.07 15.95 -2.86
N ARG A 57 -10.17 16.70 -2.19
CA ARG A 57 -10.12 18.16 -2.26
C ARG A 57 -8.98 18.62 -3.16
N TRP A 58 -9.16 19.74 -3.90
CA TRP A 58 -8.16 20.24 -4.84
C TRP A 58 -6.81 20.55 -4.19
N HIS A 59 -6.81 21.18 -2.98
CA HIS A 59 -5.56 21.46 -2.26
C HIS A 59 -4.82 20.20 -1.81
N GLN A 60 -5.55 19.12 -1.44
CA GLN A 60 -4.95 17.83 -1.15
C GLN A 60 -4.33 17.21 -2.41
N ARG A 61 -4.98 17.36 -3.58
CA ARG A 61 -4.41 16.92 -4.86
C ARG A 61 -3.12 17.65 -5.17
N MET A 62 -3.09 18.99 -4.95
CA MET A 62 -1.86 19.77 -5.15
C MET A 62 -0.78 19.37 -4.15
N GLY A 63 -1.13 19.09 -2.89
CA GLY A 63 -0.21 18.55 -1.90
C GLY A 63 0.37 17.21 -2.31
N ALA A 64 -0.48 16.28 -2.78
CA ALA A 64 -0.03 14.97 -3.28
C ALA A 64 0.84 15.10 -4.54
N LEU A 65 0.47 15.99 -5.47
CA LEU A 65 1.27 16.30 -6.65
C LEU A 65 2.65 16.85 -6.28
N ALA A 66 2.70 17.80 -5.35
CA ALA A 66 3.95 18.37 -4.85
C ALA A 66 4.79 17.33 -4.09
N PHE A 67 4.14 16.46 -3.31
CA PHE A 67 4.81 15.38 -2.61
C PHE A 67 5.48 14.41 -3.60
N PHE A 68 4.73 13.85 -4.55
CA PHE A 68 5.28 12.88 -5.50
C PHE A 68 6.20 13.52 -6.53
N GLY A 69 5.89 14.74 -7.01
CA GLY A 69 6.62 15.37 -8.10
C GLY A 69 7.84 16.18 -7.66
N VAL A 70 7.89 16.64 -6.41
CA VAL A 70 8.96 17.54 -5.94
C VAL A 70 9.60 17.02 -4.66
N TRP A 71 8.83 16.85 -3.58
CA TRP A 71 9.36 16.55 -2.26
C TRP A 71 10.10 15.22 -2.21
N LEU A 72 9.48 14.17 -2.71
CA LEU A 72 10.05 12.83 -2.71
C LEU A 72 11.30 12.73 -3.60
N PRO A 73 11.34 13.23 -4.86
CA PRO A 73 12.57 13.33 -5.64
C PRO A 73 13.68 14.14 -4.96
N LEU A 74 13.32 15.22 -4.27
CA LEU A 74 14.27 16.05 -3.53
C LEU A 74 14.87 15.26 -2.36
N CYS A 75 14.06 14.55 -1.58
CA CYS A 75 14.55 13.68 -0.50
C CYS A 75 15.53 12.63 -1.04
N VAL A 76 15.18 11.97 -2.14
CA VAL A 76 16.06 10.98 -2.79
C VAL A 76 17.41 11.61 -3.20
N ARG A 77 17.38 12.84 -3.73
CA ARG A 77 18.59 13.55 -4.17
C ARG A 77 19.47 13.97 -2.99
N LEU A 78 18.88 14.43 -1.88
CA LEU A 78 19.61 15.01 -0.74
C LEU A 78 20.04 13.95 0.28
N PHE A 79 19.21 12.94 0.51
CA PHE A 79 19.39 11.97 1.59
C PHE A 79 19.64 10.54 1.07
N GLY A 80 19.62 10.30 -0.25
CA GLY A 80 19.79 8.97 -0.81
C GLY A 80 18.56 8.05 -0.66
N GLY A 81 17.41 8.57 -0.24
CA GLY A 81 16.16 7.87 0.01
C GLY A 81 15.09 8.80 0.55
N LEU A 82 13.99 8.27 1.03
CA LEU A 82 12.98 9.02 1.75
C LEU A 82 13.10 8.69 3.24
N PRO A 83 13.61 9.61 4.07
CA PRO A 83 13.68 9.41 5.51
C PRO A 83 12.28 9.34 6.14
N GLY A 84 12.07 8.45 7.10
CA GLY A 84 10.78 8.29 7.79
C GLY A 84 10.27 9.60 8.41
N TRP A 85 11.17 10.42 9.00
CA TRP A 85 10.81 11.73 9.55
C TRP A 85 10.21 12.69 8.49
N ALA A 86 10.58 12.54 7.22
CA ALA A 86 10.10 13.41 6.13
C ALA A 86 8.62 13.19 5.77
N ILE A 87 8.01 12.12 6.28
CA ILE A 87 6.60 11.77 6.14
C ILE A 87 5.87 11.63 7.48
N GLY A 88 6.52 12.00 8.58
CA GLY A 88 5.91 12.01 9.90
C GLY A 88 6.00 10.69 10.67
N GLY A 89 6.80 9.72 10.21
CA GLY A 89 7.04 8.44 10.88
C GLY A 89 7.33 7.29 9.94
N GLY A 90 7.61 6.12 10.51
CA GLY A 90 7.94 4.90 9.76
C GLY A 90 9.44 4.77 9.47
N GLU A 91 9.79 3.70 8.77
CA GLU A 91 11.15 3.39 8.36
C GLU A 91 11.58 4.20 7.13
N ASP A 92 12.89 4.36 6.97
CA ASP A 92 13.47 5.00 5.81
C ASP A 92 13.21 4.16 4.54
N LEU A 93 12.75 4.81 3.48
CA LEU A 93 12.51 4.14 2.21
C LEU A 93 13.74 4.27 1.30
N PRO A 94 14.32 3.14 0.83
CA PRO A 94 15.46 3.18 -0.08
C PRO A 94 15.19 3.96 -1.36
N ALA A 95 16.22 4.56 -1.95
CA ALA A 95 16.11 5.43 -3.13
C ALA A 95 15.34 4.81 -4.30
N THR A 96 15.52 3.51 -4.57
CA THR A 96 14.83 2.80 -5.64
C THR A 96 13.33 2.75 -5.41
N ALA A 97 12.91 2.30 -4.22
CA ALA A 97 11.50 2.23 -3.85
C ALA A 97 10.87 3.64 -3.79
N ALA A 98 11.60 4.63 -3.30
CA ALA A 98 11.14 6.01 -3.25
C ALA A 98 10.94 6.60 -4.67
N ARG A 99 11.84 6.31 -5.62
CA ARG A 99 11.67 6.74 -7.02
C ARG A 99 10.47 6.07 -7.69
N ASP A 100 10.27 4.78 -7.47
CA ASP A 100 9.12 4.06 -7.99
C ASP A 100 7.83 4.61 -7.40
N TRP A 101 7.80 4.85 -6.10
CA TRP A 101 6.65 5.45 -5.43
C TRP A 101 6.32 6.85 -5.97
N SER A 102 7.34 7.70 -6.19
CA SER A 102 7.20 9.01 -6.84
C SER A 102 6.57 8.87 -8.23
N ARG A 103 7.13 8.00 -9.06
CA ARG A 103 6.67 7.77 -10.43
C ARG A 103 5.23 7.27 -10.46
N TRP A 104 4.90 6.25 -9.69
CA TRP A 104 3.55 5.69 -9.63
C TRP A 104 2.52 6.67 -9.07
N GLY A 105 2.88 7.48 -8.07
CA GLY A 105 2.00 8.53 -7.54
C GLY A 105 1.58 9.56 -8.57
N LEU A 106 2.34 9.73 -9.65
CA LEU A 106 2.05 10.62 -10.77
C LEU A 106 1.32 9.93 -11.94
N MET A 107 1.30 8.59 -11.98
CA MET A 107 0.73 7.81 -13.08
C MET A 107 -0.75 7.48 -12.83
N PRO A 108 -1.64 7.70 -13.82
CA PRO A 108 -2.98 7.13 -13.78
C PRO A 108 -2.91 5.60 -13.63
N GLY A 109 -3.68 5.05 -12.71
CA GLY A 109 -3.64 3.61 -12.42
C GLY A 109 -2.50 3.18 -11.48
N TYR A 110 -1.62 4.11 -11.08
CA TYR A 110 -0.51 3.80 -10.20
C TYR A 110 0.38 2.69 -10.81
N PHE A 111 0.92 1.73 -10.05
CA PHE A 111 1.75 0.65 -10.61
C PHE A 111 0.97 -0.30 -11.54
N THR A 112 -0.36 -0.36 -11.48
CA THR A 112 -1.15 -1.23 -12.37
C THR A 112 -1.05 -0.83 -13.84
N SER A 113 -0.62 0.40 -14.12
CA SER A 113 -0.36 0.92 -15.46
C SER A 113 1.14 0.92 -15.82
N ASP A 114 2.00 0.45 -14.93
CA ASP A 114 3.44 0.37 -15.18
C ASP A 114 3.77 -0.94 -15.93
N PRO A 115 4.21 -0.87 -17.20
CA PRO A 115 4.46 -2.07 -17.99
C PRO A 115 5.63 -2.92 -17.46
N THR A 116 6.42 -2.39 -16.54
CA THR A 116 7.54 -3.11 -15.91
C THR A 116 7.11 -3.85 -14.64
N MET A 117 5.86 -3.65 -14.20
CA MET A 117 5.32 -4.26 -12.99
C MET A 117 4.33 -5.36 -13.32
N GLU A 118 4.47 -6.47 -12.63
CA GLU A 118 3.46 -7.53 -12.65
C GLU A 118 2.41 -7.26 -11.58
N VAL A 119 1.15 -7.17 -11.99
CA VAL A 119 0.01 -7.03 -11.07
C VAL A 119 -0.48 -8.44 -10.70
N THR A 120 0.05 -8.98 -9.62
CA THR A 120 -0.29 -10.33 -9.15
C THR A 120 -1.65 -10.40 -8.47
N ALA A 121 -2.20 -9.25 -8.07
CA ALA A 121 -3.52 -9.15 -7.43
C ALA A 121 -4.65 -9.87 -8.21
N GLN A 122 -4.57 -9.92 -9.53
CA GLN A 122 -5.58 -10.60 -10.36
C GLN A 122 -5.55 -12.13 -10.27
N ARG A 123 -4.48 -12.69 -9.68
CA ARG A 123 -4.38 -14.14 -9.40
C ARG A 123 -4.85 -14.50 -8.00
N TRP A 124 -5.32 -13.53 -7.23
CA TRP A 124 -5.76 -13.72 -5.86
C TRP A 124 -6.96 -14.66 -5.79
N THR A 125 -6.89 -15.66 -4.94
CA THR A 125 -7.95 -16.67 -4.75
C THR A 125 -8.54 -16.66 -3.34
N GLY A 126 -7.89 -16.00 -2.39
CA GLY A 126 -8.32 -15.91 -1.00
C GLY A 126 -9.27 -14.75 -0.71
N THR A 127 -9.35 -14.36 0.56
CA THR A 127 -10.11 -13.19 1.02
C THR A 127 -9.16 -12.09 1.48
N ALA A 128 -9.27 -10.90 0.89
CA ALA A 128 -8.56 -9.70 1.31
C ALA A 128 -9.51 -8.73 2.02
N HIS A 129 -9.17 -8.30 3.22
CA HIS A 129 -9.88 -7.26 3.95
C HIS A 129 -9.06 -5.97 3.92
N LEU A 130 -9.57 -4.95 3.26
CA LEU A 130 -8.92 -3.64 3.13
C LEU A 130 -9.60 -2.65 4.08
N TRP A 131 -8.84 -2.14 5.04
CA TRP A 131 -9.36 -1.23 6.04
C TRP A 131 -8.95 0.21 5.73
N ALA A 132 -9.93 1.05 5.38
CA ALA A 132 -9.76 2.49 5.25
C ALA A 132 -10.03 3.14 6.61
N ILE A 133 -9.05 3.82 7.18
CA ILE A 133 -9.18 4.49 8.47
C ILE A 133 -9.91 5.83 8.27
N SER A 134 -10.99 6.07 9.00
CA SER A 134 -11.91 7.17 8.70
C SER A 134 -11.32 8.56 8.94
N ASP A 135 -10.34 8.68 9.82
CA ASP A 135 -9.61 9.93 10.13
C ASP A 135 -8.26 10.05 9.42
N ASP A 136 -7.85 9.06 8.64
CA ASP A 136 -6.70 9.16 7.73
C ASP A 136 -7.08 9.92 6.44
N LYS A 137 -7.03 11.25 6.53
CA LYS A 137 -7.39 12.14 5.43
C LYS A 137 -6.20 12.58 4.57
N VAL A 138 -5.00 12.30 5.05
CA VAL A 138 -3.76 12.77 4.43
C VAL A 138 -3.14 11.67 3.56
N PHE A 139 -2.86 10.52 4.12
CA PHE A 139 -2.15 9.43 3.42
C PHE A 139 -3.11 8.43 2.77
N GLY A 140 -4.15 7.99 3.48
CA GLY A 140 -5.05 6.93 3.04
C GLY A 140 -6.54 7.33 2.98
N PRO A 141 -6.93 8.46 2.34
CA PRO A 141 -8.34 8.74 2.19
C PRO A 141 -9.01 7.58 1.42
N ARG A 142 -10.25 7.26 1.79
CA ARG A 142 -10.99 6.09 1.30
C ARG A 142 -10.80 5.79 -0.19
N ARG A 143 -10.80 6.82 -1.06
CA ARG A 143 -10.66 6.64 -2.52
C ARG A 143 -9.34 5.99 -2.96
N VAL A 144 -8.24 6.21 -2.23
CA VAL A 144 -6.95 5.58 -2.59
C VAL A 144 -6.88 4.13 -2.09
N VAL A 145 -7.66 3.78 -1.05
CA VAL A 145 -7.87 2.39 -0.62
C VAL A 145 -8.81 1.66 -1.58
N GLU A 146 -9.87 2.32 -2.06
CA GLU A 146 -10.75 1.80 -3.12
C GLU A 146 -9.96 1.50 -4.41
N ALA A 147 -8.96 2.31 -4.75
CA ALA A 147 -8.10 2.03 -5.91
C ALA A 147 -7.29 0.74 -5.73
N LEU A 148 -6.84 0.42 -4.52
CA LEU A 148 -6.22 -0.88 -4.22
C LEU A 148 -7.23 -2.02 -4.36
N GLN A 149 -8.45 -1.87 -3.85
CA GLN A 149 -9.50 -2.87 -4.03
C GLN A 149 -9.77 -3.18 -5.51
N GLN A 150 -9.77 -2.14 -6.34
CA GLN A 150 -9.97 -2.29 -7.79
C GLN A 150 -8.86 -3.09 -8.47
N ALA A 151 -7.65 -3.12 -7.93
CA ALA A 151 -6.57 -3.97 -8.45
C ALA A 151 -6.90 -5.47 -8.34
N PHE A 152 -7.81 -5.85 -7.43
CA PHE A 152 -8.31 -7.21 -7.25
C PHE A 152 -9.63 -7.49 -7.99
N ALA A 153 -10.18 -6.53 -8.74
CA ALA A 153 -11.54 -6.64 -9.29
C ALA A 153 -11.77 -7.84 -10.22
N ASN A 154 -10.73 -8.32 -10.89
CA ASN A 154 -10.79 -9.47 -11.78
C ASN A 154 -10.20 -10.75 -11.15
N ALA A 155 -9.88 -10.73 -9.87
CA ALA A 155 -9.37 -11.89 -9.16
C ALA A 155 -10.50 -12.91 -8.90
N PRO A 156 -10.19 -14.21 -8.90
CA PRO A 156 -11.15 -15.24 -8.49
C PRO A 156 -11.55 -15.12 -7.00
N GLY A 157 -10.68 -14.56 -6.16
CA GLY A 157 -10.93 -14.29 -4.75
C GLY A 157 -11.71 -13.01 -4.51
N VAL A 158 -11.91 -12.69 -3.24
CA VAL A 158 -12.70 -11.53 -2.80
C VAL A 158 -11.80 -10.47 -2.18
N ALA A 159 -12.04 -9.20 -2.50
CA ALA A 159 -11.43 -8.07 -1.82
C ALA A 159 -12.52 -7.16 -1.23
N GLU A 160 -12.65 -7.16 0.09
CA GLU A 160 -13.65 -6.40 0.82
C GLU A 160 -13.04 -5.11 1.39
N LEU A 161 -13.69 -3.98 1.14
CA LEU A 161 -13.33 -2.71 1.73
C LEU A 161 -14.22 -2.38 2.92
N ARG A 162 -13.59 -2.14 4.07
CA ARG A 162 -14.28 -1.66 5.28
C ARG A 162 -13.72 -0.30 5.68
N GLN A 163 -14.59 0.62 6.06
CA GLN A 163 -14.19 1.83 6.75
C GLN A 163 -14.20 1.57 8.25
N VAL A 164 -13.06 1.84 8.90
CA VAL A 164 -12.83 1.64 10.33
C VAL A 164 -12.69 3.00 10.99
N ALA A 165 -13.48 3.27 12.01
CA ALA A 165 -13.35 4.50 12.81
C ALA A 165 -12.39 4.28 13.99
N PRO A 166 -11.72 5.34 14.50
CA PRO A 166 -10.90 5.23 15.70
C PRO A 166 -11.62 4.60 16.90
N ALA A 167 -12.91 4.88 17.03
CA ALA A 167 -13.75 4.29 18.08
C ALA A 167 -13.87 2.76 17.97
N ASP A 168 -13.86 2.21 16.75
CA ASP A 168 -13.87 0.75 16.51
C ASP A 168 -12.56 0.10 17.00
N LEU A 169 -11.48 0.90 17.10
CA LEU A 169 -10.16 0.49 17.58
C LEU A 169 -9.97 0.82 19.08
N GLY A 170 -10.96 1.39 19.74
CA GLY A 170 -10.90 1.79 21.15
C GLY A 170 -9.99 3.00 21.43
N VAL A 171 -9.70 3.82 20.43
CA VAL A 171 -8.85 5.01 20.54
C VAL A 171 -9.59 6.28 20.12
N PRO A 172 -9.26 7.46 20.68
CA PRO A 172 -9.92 8.72 20.32
C PRO A 172 -9.53 9.21 18.94
N GLN A 173 -8.33 8.89 18.47
CA GLN A 173 -7.78 9.26 17.17
C GLN A 173 -6.79 8.19 16.74
N SER A 174 -6.73 7.92 15.44
CA SER A 174 -5.83 6.93 14.84
C SER A 174 -4.94 7.57 13.76
N GLY A 175 -5.54 8.23 12.78
CA GLY A 175 -4.80 8.71 11.61
C GLY A 175 -4.17 7.56 10.82
N HIS A 176 -3.08 7.86 10.10
CA HIS A 176 -2.41 6.87 9.26
C HIS A 176 -1.59 5.84 10.05
N PHE A 177 -0.87 6.29 11.07
CA PHE A 177 0.11 5.46 11.80
C PHE A 177 -0.43 4.88 13.11
N GLY A 178 -1.57 5.36 13.60
CA GLY A 178 -2.14 4.93 14.88
C GLY A 178 -2.74 3.53 14.95
N PRO A 179 -3.09 2.84 13.83
CA PRO A 179 -3.60 1.49 13.89
C PRO A 179 -2.56 0.43 14.29
N LEU A 180 -1.29 0.80 14.30
CA LEU A 180 -0.20 -0.08 14.69
C LEU A 180 0.40 0.35 16.03
N PRO A 181 0.80 -0.60 16.89
CA PRO A 181 1.48 -0.31 18.14
C PRO A 181 2.85 0.32 17.93
#